data_7353c523d640c387214dc0cc64f3c01a
#
_entry.id   7353c523d640c387214dc0cc64f3c01a
#
_cell.length_a   1.000
_cell.length_b   1.000
_cell.length_c   1.000
_cell.angle_alpha   90.00
_cell.angle_beta   90.00
_cell.angle_gamma   90.00
#
_symmetry.space_group_name_H-M   'P 1'
#
loop_
_entity.id
_entity.type
_entity.pdbx_description
1 polymer ?
#
loop_
_entity_poly.entity_id
_entity_poly.type
_entity_poly.pdbx_seq_one_letter_code
_entity_poly.pdbx_strand_id
1 'polypeptide(L)'
;VVPGIFNPGNSTGQLSGSSSITQYRQTSVYGEFTAGYDNYLFVTLTGRNEWVSVLNPDNRSYFYPGVGATFIFTDAFPGLKNNVLGFGKLFASYNRTGNVNGISPYALNNTYSQTNGFPFGTLPGFSLGTNYPNFNMKPEFVTSYEVGTQLGFFNNRLNVDLTYAYSLSTDGIIQTDIPGSTGY
;
A
#
# COMPACT_ATOMS: atom_id res chain seq x y z
N VAL A 1 21.92 7.82 -47.61
CA VAL A 1 20.44 7.95 -47.54
C VAL A 1 19.88 8.20 -48.91
N VAL A 2 18.91 7.38 -49.35
CA VAL A 2 18.17 7.59 -50.58
C VAL A 2 16.84 8.27 -50.23
N PRO A 3 16.57 9.47 -50.77
CA PRO A 3 15.34 10.19 -50.48
C PRO A 3 14.10 9.38 -50.88
N GLY A 4 13.07 9.41 -50.01
CA GLY A 4 11.80 8.72 -50.24
C GLY A 4 11.76 7.23 -49.86
N ILE A 5 12.87 6.65 -49.40
CA ILE A 5 12.92 5.27 -48.91
C ILE A 5 12.95 5.24 -47.38
N PHE A 6 11.87 4.75 -46.78
CA PHE A 6 11.70 4.66 -45.32
C PHE A 6 11.92 3.22 -44.88
N ASN A 7 13.18 2.82 -44.64
CA ASN A 7 13.53 1.57 -43.97
C ASN A 7 14.79 1.74 -43.08
N PRO A 8 15.01 0.85 -42.11
CA PRO A 8 16.18 0.94 -41.21
C PRO A 8 17.51 0.94 -41.94
N GLY A 9 17.64 0.22 -43.06
CA GLY A 9 18.90 0.17 -43.83
C GLY A 9 19.23 1.45 -44.58
N ASN A 10 18.29 2.42 -44.69
CA ASN A 10 18.49 3.73 -45.31
C ASN A 10 18.78 4.83 -44.24
N SER A 11 18.90 4.47 -42.99
CA SER A 11 19.24 5.40 -41.91
C SER A 11 20.75 5.71 -41.87
N THR A 12 21.11 7.00 -41.70
CA THR A 12 22.50 7.41 -41.41
C THR A 12 22.78 7.46 -39.94
N GLY A 13 21.74 7.50 -39.09
CA GLY A 13 21.87 7.42 -37.62
C GLY A 13 21.99 5.99 -37.14
N GLN A 14 22.63 5.83 -36.01
CA GLN A 14 22.66 4.54 -35.31
C GLN A 14 21.22 4.14 -34.95
N LEU A 15 20.82 2.93 -35.37
CA LEU A 15 19.56 2.36 -34.98
C LEU A 15 19.64 1.88 -33.54
N SER A 16 18.73 2.34 -32.70
CA SER A 16 18.59 1.89 -31.32
C SER A 16 17.27 1.14 -31.16
N GLY A 17 17.32 0.03 -30.44
CA GLY A 17 16.15 -0.73 -30.03
C GLY A 17 16.25 -1.06 -28.58
N SER A 18 15.11 -1.02 -27.87
CA SER A 18 15.05 -1.45 -26.47
C SER A 18 13.90 -2.41 -26.27
N SER A 19 14.10 -3.35 -25.36
CA SER A 19 13.03 -4.22 -24.87
C SER A 19 13.09 -4.19 -23.34
N SER A 20 11.95 -4.05 -22.69
CA SER A 20 11.87 -4.06 -21.22
C SER A 20 10.78 -5.03 -20.78
N ILE A 21 11.07 -5.76 -19.71
CA ILE A 21 10.09 -6.62 -19.02
C ILE A 21 10.03 -6.15 -17.58
N THR A 22 8.83 -5.75 -17.15
CA THR A 22 8.58 -5.37 -15.78
C THR A 22 7.77 -6.45 -15.07
N GLN A 23 8.27 -6.95 -13.96
CA GLN A 23 7.59 -7.96 -13.15
C GLN A 23 7.34 -7.43 -11.75
N TYR A 24 6.10 -7.55 -11.29
CA TYR A 24 5.67 -7.29 -9.93
C TYR A 24 5.04 -8.56 -9.38
N ARG A 25 5.45 -8.96 -8.18
CA ARG A 25 4.87 -10.10 -7.46
C ARG A 25 4.53 -9.70 -6.04
N GLN A 26 3.32 -10.04 -5.64
CA GLN A 26 2.83 -9.85 -4.30
C GLN A 26 2.13 -11.13 -3.87
N THR A 27 2.48 -11.63 -2.71
CA THR A 27 1.85 -12.81 -2.11
C THR A 27 1.42 -12.44 -0.71
N SER A 28 0.23 -12.85 -0.32
CA SER A 28 -0.26 -12.60 1.04
C SER A 28 -0.96 -13.81 1.61
N VAL A 29 -0.86 -13.97 2.92
CA VAL A 29 -1.64 -14.90 3.73
C VAL A 29 -2.40 -14.07 4.76
N TYR A 30 -3.68 -14.34 4.92
CA TYR A 30 -4.51 -13.63 5.89
C TYR A 30 -5.39 -14.62 6.66
N GLY A 31 -5.78 -14.20 7.84
CA GLY A 31 -6.72 -14.92 8.68
C GLY A 31 -7.59 -13.96 9.47
N GLU A 32 -8.80 -14.42 9.75
CA GLU A 32 -9.76 -13.73 10.61
C GLU A 32 -10.30 -14.70 11.64
N PHE A 33 -10.43 -14.23 12.87
CA PHE A 33 -11.05 -14.95 13.97
C PHE A 33 -12.05 -14.04 14.65
N THR A 34 -13.31 -14.49 14.73
CA THR A 34 -14.37 -13.76 15.43
C THR A 34 -14.90 -14.62 16.57
N ALA A 35 -14.92 -14.05 17.76
CA ALA A 35 -15.54 -14.64 18.94
C ALA A 35 -16.75 -13.81 19.36
N GLY A 36 -17.87 -14.48 19.66
CA GLY A 36 -19.08 -13.86 20.18
C GLY A 36 -19.37 -14.39 21.57
N TYR A 37 -19.81 -13.53 22.47
CA TYR A 37 -20.29 -13.87 23.79
C TYR A 37 -21.73 -13.37 23.97
N ASP A 38 -22.61 -14.31 24.24
CA ASP A 38 -24.03 -14.09 24.61
C ASP A 38 -24.81 -13.13 23.69
N ASN A 39 -24.46 -13.12 22.40
CA ASN A 39 -25.05 -12.29 21.33
C ASN A 39 -24.94 -10.76 21.52
N TYR A 40 -24.24 -10.27 22.54
CA TYR A 40 -24.08 -8.85 22.76
C TYR A 40 -22.62 -8.35 22.68
N LEU A 41 -21.63 -9.24 22.80
CA LEU A 41 -20.21 -8.87 22.67
C LEU A 41 -19.57 -9.70 21.57
N PHE A 42 -18.95 -9.02 20.61
CA PHE A 42 -18.20 -9.63 19.53
C PHE A 42 -16.82 -9.02 19.46
N VAL A 43 -15.80 -9.88 19.31
CA VAL A 43 -14.42 -9.46 19.07
C VAL A 43 -13.92 -10.14 17.83
N THR A 44 -13.41 -9.35 16.90
CA THR A 44 -12.79 -9.83 15.66
C THR A 44 -11.31 -9.49 15.66
N LEU A 45 -10.48 -10.50 15.39
CA LEU A 45 -9.05 -10.36 15.19
C LEU A 45 -8.74 -10.68 13.73
N THR A 46 -7.99 -9.81 13.08
CA THR A 46 -7.51 -10.02 11.72
C THR A 46 -5.99 -9.93 11.68
N GLY A 47 -5.40 -10.74 10.84
CA GLY A 47 -3.98 -10.69 10.59
C GLY A 47 -3.69 -10.99 9.12
N ARG A 48 -2.85 -10.17 8.50
CA ARG A 48 -2.37 -10.40 7.14
C ARG A 48 -0.85 -10.26 7.12
N ASN A 49 -0.18 -11.25 6.57
CA ASN A 49 1.24 -11.12 6.23
C ASN A 49 1.39 -11.03 4.72
N GLU A 50 2.20 -10.12 4.27
CA GLU A 50 2.39 -9.81 2.86
C GLU A 50 3.88 -9.80 2.50
N TRP A 51 4.20 -10.37 1.33
CA TRP A 51 5.53 -10.37 0.73
C TRP A 51 5.46 -9.68 -0.62
N VAL A 52 6.32 -8.66 -0.81
CA VAL A 52 6.28 -7.81 -2.00
C VAL A 52 7.64 -7.78 -2.68
N SER A 53 7.69 -8.06 -3.98
CA SER A 53 8.94 -8.22 -4.74
C SER A 53 9.72 -6.93 -4.99
N VAL A 54 9.09 -5.75 -4.80
CA VAL A 54 9.73 -4.44 -5.03
C VAL A 54 10.65 -4.00 -3.90
N LEU A 55 10.59 -4.71 -2.76
CA LEU A 55 11.42 -4.43 -1.59
C LEU A 55 12.61 -5.39 -1.52
N ASN A 56 13.65 -4.96 -0.79
CA ASN A 56 14.80 -5.81 -0.49
C ASN A 56 14.34 -7.13 0.16
N PRO A 57 14.94 -8.29 -0.19
CA PRO A 57 14.65 -9.57 0.44
C PRO A 57 14.54 -9.55 1.96
N ASP A 58 15.38 -8.76 2.64
CA ASP A 58 15.38 -8.65 4.10
C ASP A 58 14.20 -7.82 4.65
N ASN A 59 13.59 -6.97 3.81
CA ASN A 59 12.54 -6.03 4.20
C ASN A 59 11.21 -6.23 3.43
N ARG A 60 11.01 -7.36 2.77
CA ARG A 60 9.83 -7.56 1.91
C ARG A 60 8.62 -8.18 2.60
N SER A 61 8.76 -8.61 3.86
CA SER A 61 7.69 -9.27 4.62
C SER A 61 7.14 -8.34 5.69
N TYR A 62 5.83 -8.09 5.67
CA TYR A 62 5.15 -7.21 6.61
C TYR A 62 3.88 -7.84 7.14
N PHE A 63 3.67 -7.65 8.44
CA PHE A 63 2.46 -8.10 9.12
C PHE A 63 1.54 -6.92 9.43
N TYR A 64 0.28 -7.08 9.11
CA TYR A 64 -0.78 -6.10 9.29
C TYR A 64 -1.83 -6.64 10.25
N PRO A 65 -1.83 -6.22 11.52
CA PRO A 65 -2.84 -6.60 12.50
C PRO A 65 -4.08 -5.73 12.38
N GLY A 66 -5.22 -6.32 12.72
CA GLY A 66 -6.46 -5.61 12.96
C GLY A 66 -7.21 -6.21 14.13
N VAL A 67 -7.90 -5.37 14.88
CA VAL A 67 -8.80 -5.79 15.94
C VAL A 67 -10.05 -4.93 15.92
N GLY A 68 -11.19 -5.55 16.07
CA GLY A 68 -12.49 -4.91 16.21
C GLY A 68 -13.25 -5.45 17.39
N ALA A 69 -14.00 -4.60 18.08
CA ALA A 69 -14.91 -4.99 19.14
C ALA A 69 -16.28 -4.33 18.91
N THR A 70 -17.32 -5.10 19.11
CA THR A 70 -18.71 -4.64 19.01
C THR A 70 -19.45 -5.04 20.28
N PHE A 71 -20.14 -4.09 20.90
CA PHE A 71 -20.91 -4.29 22.11
C PHE A 71 -22.33 -3.77 21.92
N ILE A 72 -23.30 -4.69 21.92
CA ILE A 72 -24.73 -4.37 21.83
C ILE A 72 -25.27 -4.21 23.26
N PHE A 73 -25.18 -2.99 23.76
CA PHE A 73 -25.47 -2.71 25.17
C PHE A 73 -26.96 -2.87 25.51
N THR A 74 -27.86 -2.73 24.52
CA THR A 74 -29.29 -2.98 24.72
C THR A 74 -29.63 -4.46 24.91
N ASP A 75 -28.76 -5.36 24.38
CA ASP A 75 -28.95 -6.81 24.57
C ASP A 75 -28.24 -7.27 25.86
N ALA A 76 -27.09 -6.65 26.20
CA ALA A 76 -26.41 -6.89 27.48
C ALA A 76 -27.26 -6.41 28.67
N PHE A 77 -27.98 -5.32 28.49
CA PHE A 77 -28.81 -4.71 29.53
C PHE A 77 -30.27 -4.52 29.04
N PRO A 78 -31.11 -5.58 29.07
CA PRO A 78 -32.48 -5.52 28.53
C PRO A 78 -33.33 -4.41 29.15
N GLY A 79 -33.02 -3.99 30.39
CA GLY A 79 -33.71 -2.88 31.06
C GLY A 79 -33.53 -1.50 30.42
N LEU A 80 -32.57 -1.36 29.49
CA LEU A 80 -32.38 -0.14 28.71
C LEU A 80 -33.32 -0.06 27.50
N LYS A 81 -33.84 -1.22 27.03
CA LYS A 81 -34.82 -1.24 25.94
C LYS A 81 -36.17 -0.70 26.41
N ASN A 82 -36.66 0.28 25.69
CA ASN A 82 -37.95 0.87 25.93
C ASN A 82 -38.57 1.36 24.61
N ASN A 83 -39.78 1.96 24.67
CA ASN A 83 -40.47 2.46 23.48
C ASN A 83 -39.68 3.58 22.73
N VAL A 84 -38.72 4.21 23.40
CA VAL A 84 -37.88 5.24 22.78
C VAL A 84 -36.59 4.62 22.22
N LEU A 85 -35.79 3.89 23.03
CA LEU A 85 -34.54 3.24 22.62
C LEU A 85 -34.80 1.73 22.44
N GLY A 86 -34.87 1.29 21.19
CA GLY A 86 -35.06 -0.13 20.84
C GLY A 86 -33.75 -0.89 20.57
N PHE A 87 -32.72 -0.20 20.08
CA PHE A 87 -31.44 -0.77 19.75
C PHE A 87 -30.30 0.19 20.08
N GLY A 88 -29.19 -0.34 20.62
CA GLY A 88 -28.00 0.41 20.90
C GLY A 88 -26.75 -0.45 20.82
N LYS A 89 -25.80 -0.03 19.99
CA LYS A 89 -24.54 -0.71 19.74
C LYS A 89 -23.39 0.29 19.81
N LEU A 90 -22.30 -0.11 20.45
CA LEU A 90 -21.02 0.55 20.40
C LEU A 90 -20.04 -0.33 19.63
N PHE A 91 -19.15 0.29 18.90
CA PHE A 91 -18.05 -0.43 18.24
C PHE A 91 -16.76 0.38 18.27
N ALA A 92 -15.64 -0.34 18.28
CA ALA A 92 -14.32 0.23 18.14
C ALA A 92 -13.46 -0.68 17.29
N SER A 93 -12.58 -0.11 16.48
CA SER A 93 -11.62 -0.87 15.69
C SER A 93 -10.25 -0.20 15.62
N TYR A 94 -9.25 -1.04 15.46
CA TYR A 94 -7.88 -0.70 15.15
C TYR A 94 -7.45 -1.53 13.95
N ASN A 95 -6.91 -0.89 12.92
CA ASN A 95 -6.39 -1.56 11.75
C ASN A 95 -5.08 -0.90 11.31
N ARG A 96 -4.13 -1.73 10.89
CA ARG A 96 -2.91 -1.27 10.24
C ARG A 96 -2.79 -1.92 8.88
N THR A 97 -2.52 -1.10 7.86
CA THR A 97 -2.32 -1.53 6.48
C THR A 97 -1.01 -0.96 5.93
N GLY A 98 -0.44 -1.61 4.92
CA GLY A 98 0.74 -1.12 4.24
C GLY A 98 0.48 -0.88 2.76
N ASN A 99 1.25 0.04 2.19
CA ASN A 99 1.19 0.42 0.79
C ASN A 99 2.60 0.56 0.22
N VAL A 100 2.85 -0.03 -0.94
CA VAL A 100 4.12 0.03 -1.67
C VAL A 100 3.97 0.68 -3.06
N ASN A 101 2.84 1.31 -3.34
CA ASN A 101 2.53 1.88 -4.67
C ASN A 101 3.51 2.99 -5.10
N GLY A 102 4.22 3.60 -4.15
CA GLY A 102 5.27 4.59 -4.45
C GLY A 102 6.60 3.97 -4.92
N ILE A 103 6.73 2.63 -4.94
CA ILE A 103 7.97 1.93 -5.28
C ILE A 103 7.81 1.24 -6.64
N SER A 104 8.54 1.71 -7.63
CA SER A 104 8.57 1.05 -8.94
C SER A 104 9.32 -0.28 -8.86
N PRO A 105 8.91 -1.29 -9.65
CA PRO A 105 9.69 -2.52 -9.80
C PRO A 105 11.13 -2.20 -10.21
N TYR A 106 12.08 -2.90 -9.58
CA TYR A 106 13.52 -2.71 -9.78
C TYR A 106 14.09 -1.36 -9.34
N ALA A 107 13.31 -0.50 -8.64
CA ALA A 107 13.79 0.80 -8.15
C ALA A 107 15.01 0.70 -7.21
N LEU A 108 15.21 -0.47 -6.58
CA LEU A 108 16.37 -0.75 -5.72
C LEU A 108 17.60 -1.21 -6.49
N ASN A 109 17.51 -1.40 -7.81
CA ASN A 109 18.63 -1.86 -8.62
C ASN A 109 19.33 -0.67 -9.27
N ASN A 110 20.64 -0.52 -9.02
CA ASN A 110 21.47 0.37 -9.80
C ASN A 110 21.66 -0.20 -11.20
N THR A 111 21.25 0.53 -12.22
CA THR A 111 21.40 0.13 -13.61
C THR A 111 22.27 1.13 -14.36
N TYR A 112 23.06 0.61 -15.29
CA TYR A 112 23.80 1.41 -16.24
C TYR A 112 23.02 1.49 -17.54
N SER A 113 22.91 2.70 -18.09
CA SER A 113 22.32 2.94 -19.40
C SER A 113 23.40 3.24 -20.42
N GLN A 114 23.24 2.74 -21.63
CA GLN A 114 24.13 3.12 -22.72
C GLN A 114 23.94 4.61 -23.04
N THR A 115 25.03 5.35 -23.02
CA THR A 115 25.01 6.80 -23.31
C THR A 115 24.78 7.03 -24.78
N ASN A 116 24.00 8.04 -25.16
CA ASN A 116 23.75 8.44 -26.53
C ASN A 116 25.09 8.75 -27.24
N GLY A 117 25.24 8.25 -28.49
CA GLY A 117 26.46 8.41 -29.26
C GLY A 117 27.48 7.30 -29.05
N PHE A 118 27.21 6.34 -28.16
CA PHE A 118 28.02 5.15 -27.99
C PHE A 118 27.36 3.90 -28.61
N PRO A 119 28.13 2.88 -29.07
CA PRO A 119 29.58 2.82 -29.06
C PRO A 119 30.23 3.86 -30.01
N PHE A 120 31.29 4.53 -29.56
CA PHE A 120 32.11 5.35 -30.44
C PHE A 120 33.20 4.46 -31.05
N GLY A 121 33.06 4.10 -32.31
CA GLY A 121 33.84 3.03 -32.90
C GLY A 121 33.51 1.69 -32.19
N THR A 122 34.53 1.12 -31.53
CA THR A 122 34.39 -0.10 -30.74
C THR A 122 34.28 0.15 -29.23
N LEU A 123 34.28 1.42 -28.79
CA LEU A 123 34.28 1.80 -27.37
C LEU A 123 32.85 1.96 -26.84
N PRO A 124 32.40 1.08 -25.94
CA PRO A 124 31.10 1.27 -25.29
C PRO A 124 31.15 2.40 -24.26
N GLY A 125 30.07 3.15 -24.14
CA GLY A 125 29.90 4.16 -23.09
C GLY A 125 28.62 3.90 -22.30
N PHE A 126 28.73 3.91 -20.99
CA PHE A 126 27.61 3.75 -20.06
C PHE A 126 27.60 4.87 -19.03
N SER A 127 26.43 5.29 -18.65
CA SER A 127 26.19 6.19 -17.52
C SER A 127 25.42 5.50 -16.43
N LEU A 128 25.72 5.82 -15.20
CA LEU A 128 24.92 5.41 -14.04
C LEU A 128 23.59 6.16 -14.05
N GLY A 129 22.53 5.52 -13.61
CA GLY A 129 21.23 6.18 -13.40
C GLY A 129 21.34 7.28 -12.33
N THR A 130 20.46 8.28 -12.43
CA THR A 130 20.46 9.44 -11.52
C THR A 130 19.71 9.19 -10.20
N ASN A 131 19.18 7.98 -9.99
CA ASN A 131 18.48 7.61 -8.76
C ASN A 131 19.39 6.82 -7.83
N TYR A 132 19.55 7.30 -6.60
CA TYR A 132 20.22 6.55 -5.54
C TYR A 132 19.18 5.67 -4.80
N PRO A 133 19.30 4.34 -4.86
CA PRO A 133 18.31 3.47 -4.23
C PRO A 133 18.50 3.41 -2.72
N ASN A 134 17.40 3.49 -1.99
CA ASN A 134 17.40 3.21 -0.55
C ASN A 134 17.08 1.73 -0.31
N PHE A 135 18.10 0.93 -0.02
CA PHE A 135 17.94 -0.51 0.25
C PHE A 135 17.17 -0.84 1.54
N ASN A 136 17.03 0.13 2.45
CA ASN A 136 16.25 0.00 3.68
C ASN A 136 14.80 0.49 3.56
N MET A 137 14.34 0.65 2.32
CA MET A 137 12.97 1.09 2.05
C MET A 137 11.95 0.15 2.65
N LYS A 138 10.91 0.72 3.24
CA LYS A 138 9.77 0.04 3.87
C LYS A 138 8.48 0.49 3.21
N PRO A 139 7.37 -0.26 3.35
CA PRO A 139 6.07 0.23 2.96
C PRO A 139 5.68 1.48 3.73
N GLU A 140 4.90 2.33 3.12
CA GLU A 140 4.12 3.32 3.84
C GLU A 140 3.02 2.61 4.64
N PHE A 141 2.86 2.94 5.93
CA PHE A 141 1.84 2.37 6.78
C PHE A 141 0.74 3.38 7.06
N VAL A 142 -0.49 2.89 7.01
CA VAL A 142 -1.67 3.62 7.47
C VAL A 142 -2.24 2.89 8.67
N THR A 143 -2.28 3.57 9.80
CA THR A 143 -2.89 3.08 11.03
C THR A 143 -4.20 3.83 11.25
N SER A 144 -5.30 3.11 11.35
CA SER A 144 -6.64 3.65 11.50
C SER A 144 -7.27 3.20 12.80
N TYR A 145 -7.92 4.13 13.47
CA TYR A 145 -8.72 3.93 14.68
C TYR A 145 -10.13 4.42 14.38
N GLU A 146 -11.11 3.62 14.73
CA GLU A 146 -12.51 4.00 14.62
C GLU A 146 -13.23 3.68 15.91
N VAL A 147 -14.14 4.56 16.31
CA VAL A 147 -15.10 4.34 17.39
C VAL A 147 -16.43 4.93 17.00
N GLY A 148 -17.50 4.21 17.28
CA GLY A 148 -18.81 4.68 16.90
C GLY A 148 -19.93 4.04 17.68
N THR A 149 -21.11 4.56 17.43
CA THR A 149 -22.38 4.07 18.02
C THR A 149 -23.47 4.03 16.97
N GLN A 150 -24.33 3.03 17.08
CA GLN A 150 -25.56 2.92 16.31
C GLN A 150 -26.72 2.83 17.29
N LEU A 151 -27.70 3.72 17.12
CA LEU A 151 -28.86 3.84 17.99
C LEU A 151 -30.13 3.77 17.16
N GLY A 152 -31.05 2.91 17.56
CA GLY A 152 -32.38 2.77 16.95
C GLY A 152 -33.46 3.24 17.91
N PHE A 153 -34.19 4.26 17.50
CA PHE A 153 -35.25 4.87 18.30
C PHE A 153 -36.63 4.59 17.71
N PHE A 154 -37.66 4.60 18.57
CA PHE A 154 -39.07 4.49 18.21
C PHE A 154 -39.36 3.24 17.33
N ASN A 155 -38.94 2.06 17.78
CA ASN A 155 -39.07 0.80 17.04
C ASN A 155 -38.34 0.88 15.68
N ASN A 156 -37.09 1.43 15.67
CA ASN A 156 -36.26 1.61 14.49
C ASN A 156 -36.80 2.54 13.40
N ARG A 157 -37.74 3.44 13.78
CA ARG A 157 -38.22 4.49 12.86
C ARG A 157 -37.22 5.61 12.67
N LEU A 158 -36.32 5.83 13.66
CA LEU A 158 -35.22 6.76 13.59
C LEU A 158 -33.93 5.98 13.93
N ASN A 159 -32.99 5.96 13.01
CA ASN A 159 -31.66 5.36 13.22
C ASN A 159 -30.61 6.48 13.20
N VAL A 160 -29.72 6.45 14.16
CA VAL A 160 -28.63 7.41 14.31
C VAL A 160 -27.32 6.62 14.33
N ASP A 161 -26.46 6.89 13.36
CA ASP A 161 -25.10 6.32 13.26
C ASP A 161 -24.08 7.44 13.41
N LEU A 162 -23.23 7.34 14.43
CA LEU A 162 -22.15 8.27 14.68
C LEU A 162 -20.84 7.51 14.69
N THR A 163 -19.88 7.95 13.89
CA THR A 163 -18.55 7.35 13.82
C THR A 163 -17.49 8.45 13.86
N TYR A 164 -16.52 8.28 14.74
CA TYR A 164 -15.30 9.05 14.74
C TYR A 164 -14.16 8.15 14.21
N ALA A 165 -13.46 8.63 13.19
CA ALA A 165 -12.31 7.93 12.59
C ALA A 165 -11.08 8.83 12.63
N TYR A 166 -9.94 8.21 12.98
CA TYR A 166 -8.62 8.85 12.94
C TYR A 166 -7.66 7.94 12.20
N SER A 167 -6.93 8.49 11.23
CA SER A 167 -5.92 7.75 10.47
C SER A 167 -4.59 8.48 10.49
N LEU A 168 -3.51 7.72 10.65
CA LEU A 168 -2.14 8.20 10.67
C LEU A 168 -1.33 7.45 9.62
N SER A 169 -0.76 8.19 8.64
CA SER A 169 0.22 7.65 7.70
C SER A 169 1.63 7.86 8.24
N THR A 170 2.44 6.81 8.18
CA THR A 170 3.86 6.82 8.60
C THR A 170 4.73 6.17 7.53
N ASP A 171 6.04 6.45 7.57
CA ASP A 171 7.03 5.92 6.63
C ASP A 171 6.71 6.28 5.16
N GLY A 172 6.14 7.49 4.92
CA GLY A 172 5.81 7.99 3.59
C GLY A 172 7.02 7.96 2.65
N ILE A 173 6.82 7.44 1.43
CA ILE A 173 7.87 7.30 0.42
C ILE A 173 7.91 8.60 -0.39
N ILE A 174 8.99 9.35 -0.22
CA ILE A 174 9.24 10.60 -0.96
C ILE A 174 10.52 10.49 -1.75
N GLN A 175 10.52 11.07 -2.94
CA GLN A 175 11.74 11.28 -3.72
C GLN A 175 12.33 12.65 -3.35
N THR A 176 13.63 12.67 -3.09
CA THR A 176 14.37 13.90 -2.76
C THR A 176 15.60 14.02 -3.64
N ASP A 177 15.94 15.24 -3.98
CA ASP A 177 17.18 15.52 -4.70
C ASP A 177 18.38 15.35 -3.78
N ILE A 178 19.45 14.77 -4.32
CA ILE A 178 20.73 14.65 -3.64
C ILE A 178 21.77 15.54 -4.33
N PRO A 179 22.78 16.05 -3.60
CA PRO A 179 23.81 16.91 -4.20
C PRO A 179 24.56 16.16 -5.31
N GLY A 180 24.79 16.82 -6.45
CA GLY A 180 25.54 16.25 -7.58
C GLY A 180 26.97 15.85 -7.24
N SER A 181 27.54 16.31 -6.11
CA SER A 181 28.83 15.86 -5.59
C SER A 181 28.85 14.39 -5.14
N THR A 182 27.69 13.75 -4.98
CA THR A 182 27.57 12.31 -4.66
C THR A 182 27.83 11.41 -5.86
N GLY A 183 27.85 11.94 -7.08
CA GLY A 183 28.01 11.20 -8.32
C GLY A 183 26.70 10.69 -8.95
N TYR A 184 25.55 11.15 -8.44
CA TYR A 184 24.20 10.81 -8.92
C TYR A 184 23.46 12.07 -9.40
#